data_308e2eb0b2991da1e35e7afd41cd7066
#
_entry.id   308e2eb0b2991da1e35e7afd41cd7066
#
_cell.length_a   1.000
_cell.length_b   1.000
_cell.length_c   1.000
_cell.angle_alpha   90.00
_cell.angle_beta   90.00
_cell.angle_gamma   90.00
#
_symmetry.space_group_name_H-M   'P 1'
#
loop_
_entity.id
_entity.type
_entity.pdbx_description
1 polymer ?
#
loop_
_entity_poly.entity_id
_entity_poly.type
_entity_poly.pdbx_seq_one_letter_code
_entity_poly.pdbx_strand_id
1 'polypeptide(L)'
;MEKQTLGEKTAQMLLEMIQKEGFGPGDKLPTEAELVESLGVGRNTVREALRILMSRNIVTIRQGSGTFISEKKGVVDDPLGFSMMEDRRRLTEDLI
;
A
#
# COMPACT_ATOMS: atom_id res chain seq x y z
N MET A 1 2.11 -24.63 -10.10
CA MET A 1 1.81 -23.32 -10.24
C MET A 1 0.59 -22.92 -9.57
N GLU A 2 0.67 -21.89 -8.78
CA GLU A 2 -0.42 -21.50 -8.06
C GLU A 2 -1.26 -20.57 -8.78
N LYS A 3 -2.56 -20.63 -8.60
CA LYS A 3 -3.43 -19.70 -9.17
C LYS A 3 -3.74 -18.62 -8.20
N GLN A 4 -3.65 -17.39 -8.62
CA GLN A 4 -4.07 -16.29 -7.77
C GLN A 4 -5.56 -16.17 -7.79
N THR A 5 -6.15 -15.85 -6.65
CA THR A 5 -7.58 -15.54 -6.62
C THR A 5 -7.75 -14.17 -7.26
N LEU A 6 -8.99 -13.84 -7.57
CA LEU A 6 -9.28 -12.54 -8.15
C LEU A 6 -8.89 -11.43 -7.18
N GLY A 7 -9.10 -11.66 -5.88
CA GLY A 7 -8.68 -10.67 -4.89
C GLY A 7 -7.17 -10.47 -4.88
N GLU A 8 -6.43 -11.55 -5.01
CA GLU A 8 -4.97 -11.44 -5.03
C GLU A 8 -4.48 -10.73 -6.27
N LYS A 9 -5.08 -11.03 -7.42
CA LYS A 9 -4.74 -10.35 -8.62
C LYS A 9 -5.05 -8.87 -8.51
N THR A 10 -6.19 -8.54 -7.96
CA THR A 10 -6.60 -7.16 -7.80
C THR A 10 -5.69 -6.44 -6.82
N ALA A 11 -5.26 -7.12 -5.77
CA ALA A 11 -4.31 -6.54 -4.83
C ALA A 11 -3.01 -6.18 -5.55
N GLN A 12 -2.57 -7.05 -6.44
CA GLN A 12 -1.37 -6.78 -7.21
C GLN A 12 -1.57 -5.58 -8.13
N MET A 13 -2.73 -5.50 -8.78
CA MET A 13 -3.04 -4.37 -9.63
C MET A 13 -3.06 -3.07 -8.83
N LEU A 14 -3.63 -3.13 -7.65
CA LEU A 14 -3.72 -1.96 -6.80
C LEU A 14 -2.32 -1.53 -6.35
N LEU A 15 -1.48 -2.49 -6.02
CA LEU A 15 -0.13 -2.17 -5.61
C LEU A 15 0.64 -1.50 -6.75
N GLU A 16 0.45 -2.00 -7.96
CA GLU A 16 1.10 -1.39 -9.11
C GLU A 16 0.60 0.03 -9.34
N MET A 17 -0.69 0.24 -9.14
CA MET A 17 -1.25 1.57 -9.28
C MET A 17 -0.65 2.52 -8.26
N ILE A 18 -0.49 2.04 -7.03
CA ILE A 18 0.10 2.84 -5.97
C ILE A 18 1.50 3.26 -6.36
N GLN A 19 2.27 2.34 -6.90
CA GLN A 19 3.64 2.65 -7.29
C GLN A 19 3.68 3.57 -8.49
N LYS A 20 2.83 3.31 -9.46
CA LYS A 20 2.84 4.08 -10.67
C LYS A 20 2.42 5.52 -10.45
N GLU A 21 1.44 5.72 -9.59
CA GLU A 21 0.95 7.07 -9.35
C GLU A 21 1.71 7.79 -8.25
N GLY A 22 2.67 7.12 -7.64
CA GLY A 22 3.52 7.80 -6.69
C GLY A 22 2.93 8.06 -5.33
N PHE A 23 1.97 7.24 -4.91
CA PHE A 23 1.47 7.38 -3.55
C PHE A 23 2.57 7.06 -2.57
N GLY A 24 2.69 7.87 -1.55
CA GLY A 24 3.69 7.67 -0.51
C GLY A 24 3.07 7.37 0.84
N PRO A 25 3.90 7.16 1.83
CA PRO A 25 3.40 6.84 3.18
C PRO A 25 2.47 7.92 3.68
N GLY A 26 1.35 7.51 4.22
CA GLY A 26 0.36 8.44 4.75
C GLY A 26 -0.61 9.00 3.74
N ASP A 27 -0.39 8.76 2.46
CA ASP A 27 -1.29 9.29 1.44
C ASP A 27 -2.60 8.53 1.44
N LYS A 28 -3.66 9.23 1.15
CA LYS A 28 -4.97 8.63 1.11
C LYS A 28 -5.23 8.00 -0.24
N LEU A 29 -5.76 6.80 -0.22
CA LEU A 29 -6.09 6.10 -1.46
C LEU A 29 -7.46 6.51 -1.95
N PRO A 30 -7.76 6.25 -3.23
CA PRO A 30 -9.11 6.47 -3.74
C PRO A 30 -10.12 5.65 -2.97
N THR A 31 -11.38 6.05 -3.04
CA THR A 31 -12.44 5.33 -2.35
C THR A 31 -12.69 3.99 -3.02
N GLU A 32 -13.44 3.13 -2.35
CA GLU A 32 -13.81 1.85 -2.93
C GLU A 32 -14.51 2.05 -4.27
N ALA A 33 -15.41 3.01 -4.32
CA ALA A 33 -16.15 3.25 -5.57
C ALA A 33 -15.20 3.65 -6.69
N GLU A 34 -14.25 4.49 -6.37
CA GLU A 34 -13.28 4.92 -7.35
C GLU A 34 -12.39 3.75 -7.79
N LEU A 35 -12.04 2.90 -6.86
CA LEU A 35 -11.23 1.74 -7.20
C LEU A 35 -11.99 0.74 -8.05
N VAL A 36 -13.28 0.59 -7.79
CA VAL A 36 -14.12 -0.28 -8.61
C VAL A 36 -14.05 0.19 -10.07
N GLU A 37 -14.14 1.49 -10.27
CA GLU A 37 -14.08 2.01 -11.61
C GLU A 37 -12.69 1.88 -12.21
N SER A 38 -11.68 2.21 -11.46
CA SER A 38 -10.32 2.17 -11.96
C SER A 38 -9.83 0.78 -12.28
N LEU A 39 -10.17 -0.16 -11.43
CA LEU A 39 -9.66 -1.52 -11.58
C LEU A 39 -10.59 -2.43 -12.36
N GLY A 40 -11.82 -2.01 -12.55
CA GLY A 40 -12.75 -2.79 -13.34
C GLY A 40 -13.21 -4.07 -12.68
N VAL A 41 -13.31 -4.08 -11.37
CA VAL A 41 -13.75 -5.26 -10.62
C VAL A 41 -14.85 -4.86 -9.67
N GLY A 42 -15.49 -5.84 -9.06
CA GLY A 42 -16.59 -5.57 -8.15
C GLY A 42 -16.15 -5.05 -6.81
N ARG A 43 -17.10 -4.54 -6.05
CA ARG A 43 -16.81 -3.96 -4.75
C ARG A 43 -16.26 -4.98 -3.79
N ASN A 44 -16.80 -6.19 -3.78
CA ASN A 44 -16.29 -7.22 -2.89
C ASN A 44 -14.85 -7.57 -3.21
N THR A 45 -14.50 -7.56 -4.49
CA THR A 45 -13.15 -7.85 -4.91
C THR A 45 -12.19 -6.75 -4.46
N VAL A 46 -12.64 -5.49 -4.55
CA VAL A 46 -11.84 -4.38 -4.08
C VAL A 46 -11.59 -4.52 -2.58
N ARG A 47 -12.64 -4.87 -1.83
CA ARG A 47 -12.47 -5.04 -0.40
C ARG A 47 -11.51 -6.15 -0.06
N GLU A 48 -11.59 -7.24 -0.82
CA GLU A 48 -10.69 -8.34 -0.59
C GLU A 48 -9.26 -7.92 -0.88
N ALA A 49 -9.04 -7.17 -1.95
CA ALA A 49 -7.71 -6.69 -2.29
C ALA A 49 -7.17 -5.79 -1.21
N LEU A 50 -8.00 -4.89 -0.69
CA LEU A 50 -7.57 -4.01 0.38
C LEU A 50 -7.24 -4.78 1.64
N ARG A 51 -8.03 -5.82 1.91
CA ARG A 51 -7.78 -6.64 3.10
C ARG A 51 -6.42 -7.34 2.97
N ILE A 52 -6.09 -7.80 1.78
CA ILE A 52 -4.82 -8.45 1.55
C ILE A 52 -3.68 -7.45 1.77
N LEU A 53 -3.81 -6.25 1.22
CA LEU A 53 -2.76 -5.25 1.40
C LEU A 53 -2.65 -4.81 2.85
N MET A 54 -3.78 -4.80 3.56
CA MET A 54 -3.75 -4.48 4.97
C MET A 54 -2.99 -5.53 5.75
N SER A 55 -3.17 -6.79 5.39
CA SER A 55 -2.49 -7.87 6.09
C SER A 55 -0.98 -7.82 5.87
N ARG A 56 -0.56 -7.13 4.82
CA ARG A 56 0.86 -6.98 4.53
C ARG A 56 1.41 -5.66 5.01
N ASN A 57 0.61 -4.92 5.74
CA ASN A 57 1.01 -3.61 6.27
C ASN A 57 1.31 -2.58 5.19
N ILE A 58 0.71 -2.75 4.03
CA ILE A 58 0.89 -1.79 2.95
C ILE A 58 -0.11 -0.67 3.06
N VAL A 59 -1.32 -0.97 3.53
CA VAL A 59 -2.34 0.06 3.72
C VAL A 59 -2.96 -0.05 5.10
N THR A 60 -3.56 1.02 5.55
CA THR A 60 -4.23 1.10 6.84
C THR A 60 -5.60 1.72 6.62
N ILE A 61 -6.62 1.15 7.25
CA ILE A 61 -7.95 1.71 7.17
C ILE A 61 -8.22 2.50 8.42
N ARG A 62 -8.64 3.76 8.26
CA ARG A 62 -9.03 4.59 9.38
C ARG A 62 -10.51 4.84 9.27
N GLN A 63 -11.23 4.35 10.26
CA GLN A 63 -12.67 4.47 10.24
C GLN A 63 -13.10 5.89 10.12
N GLY A 64 -14.03 6.15 9.21
CA GLY A 64 -14.52 7.48 9.02
C GLY A 64 -13.64 8.37 8.17
N SER A 65 -12.42 7.94 7.89
CA SER A 65 -11.50 8.76 7.11
C SER A 65 -11.10 8.15 5.80
N GLY A 66 -11.01 6.85 5.74
CA GLY A 66 -10.68 6.16 4.48
C GLY A 66 -9.50 5.23 4.62
N THR A 67 -8.92 4.88 3.49
CA THR A 67 -7.79 3.97 3.43
C THR A 67 -6.55 4.77 3.06
N PHE A 68 -5.48 4.51 3.78
CA PHE A 68 -4.25 5.27 3.61
C PHE A 68 -3.07 4.34 3.42
N ILE A 69 -2.03 4.81 2.75
CA ILE A 69 -0.78 4.07 2.65
C ILE A 69 -0.16 4.05 4.04
N SER A 70 0.27 2.88 4.46
CA SER A 70 0.84 2.74 5.79
C SER A 70 2.14 3.51 5.90
N GLU A 71 2.31 4.20 6.99
CA GLU A 71 3.51 4.94 7.20
C GLU A 71 4.65 4.06 7.64
N LYS A 72 4.33 2.84 8.05
CA LYS A 72 5.36 1.92 8.47
C LYS A 72 5.71 0.92 7.42
N LYS A 73 5.24 1.15 6.21
CA LYS A 73 5.50 0.22 5.15
C LYS A 73 6.99 0.05 4.95
N GLY A 74 7.44 -1.15 4.90
CA GLY A 74 8.82 -1.43 4.64
C GLY A 74 9.73 -1.43 5.85
N VAL A 75 9.28 -0.83 6.91
CA VAL A 75 10.13 -0.77 8.08
C VAL A 75 10.32 -2.14 8.66
N VAL A 76 9.24 -2.85 8.78
CA VAL A 76 9.28 -4.17 9.35
C VAL A 76 10.07 -5.12 8.49
N ASP A 77 10.05 -4.88 7.20
CA ASP A 77 10.69 -5.76 6.28
C ASP A 77 12.08 -5.35 5.92
N ASP A 78 12.67 -4.49 6.68
CA ASP A 78 14.00 -4.03 6.41
C ASP A 78 14.93 -4.51 7.51
N PRO A 79 15.24 -5.78 7.52
CA PRO A 79 15.99 -6.34 8.65
C PRO A 79 17.38 -5.77 8.78
N LEU A 80 17.90 -5.19 7.72
CA LEU A 80 19.23 -4.64 7.79
C LEU A 80 19.23 -3.15 8.07
N GLY A 81 18.06 -2.56 8.15
CA GLY A 81 17.99 -1.16 8.49
C GLY A 81 18.45 -0.20 7.43
N PHE A 82 18.43 -0.63 6.20
CA PHE A 82 18.87 0.25 5.13
C PHE A 82 18.06 1.50 5.00
N SER A 83 16.78 1.40 5.16
CA SER A 83 15.95 2.57 5.00
C SER A 83 16.26 3.58 6.05
N MET A 84 16.71 3.14 7.21
CA MET A 84 17.05 4.08 8.22
C MET A 84 18.34 4.75 7.91
N MET A 85 19.24 4.06 7.26
CA MET A 85 20.48 4.66 6.93
C MET A 85 20.30 5.76 5.95
N GLU A 86 19.37 5.59 5.04
CA GLU A 86 19.15 6.64 4.11
C GLU A 86 18.64 7.86 4.74
N ASP A 87 17.87 7.69 5.76
CA ASP A 87 17.36 8.84 6.42
C ASP A 87 18.41 9.63 7.01
N ARG A 88 19.47 9.00 7.30
CA ARG A 88 20.40 9.72 7.91
C ARG A 88 21.09 10.50 7.03
N ARG A 89 21.16 10.17 5.98
CA ARG A 89 21.76 10.87 5.16
C ARG A 89 21.13 11.93 4.95
N ARG A 90 20.46 11.74 5.37
CA ARG A 90 19.77 12.54 5.35
C ARG A 90 19.65 12.87 6.46
N LEU A 91 20.34 12.19 7.06
CA LEU A 91 20.43 12.20 7.95
C LEU A 91 21.09 12.77 8.15
N THR A 92 21.57 12.76 7.68
CA THR A 92 21.85 13.07 7.86
C THR A 92 21.79 13.75 7.53
N GLU A 93 21.96 13.81 7.01
CA GLU A 93 21.59 14.22 6.94
C GLU A 93 21.09 14.64 7.21
N ASP A 94 21.42 14.44 7.39
CA ASP A 94 21.02 14.49 7.94
C ASP A 94 21.20 14.59 8.39
N LEU A 95 21.82 14.33 8.56
CA LEU A 95 21.92 14.07 9.04
C LEU A 95 22.00 14.31 9.33
N ILE A 96 22.60 14.34 9.23
CA ILE A 96 22.49 14.20 9.63
C ILE A 96 22.25 14.23 9.88
#